data_30e048c7a055d102238c685ad9e99bb1
#
_entry.id   30e048c7a055d102238c685ad9e99bb1
#
_cell.length_a   1.000
_cell.length_b   1.000
_cell.length_c   1.000
_cell.angle_alpha   90.00
_cell.angle_beta   90.00
_cell.angle_gamma   90.00
#
_symmetry.space_group_name_H-M   'P 1'
#
loop_
_entity.id
_entity.type
_entity.pdbx_description
1 polymer ?
#
loop_
_entity_poly.entity_id
_entity_poly.type
_entity_poly.pdbx_seq_one_letter_code
_entity_poly.pdbx_strand_id
1 'polypeptide(L)'
;LATALKRATRPSGTEAAAPTPPAGKPGLAISPLAVPFPTIPPIGGVEMATARAGFYKHERDDLVVFRFARGTSCAGVFTRHKIGSAPVDWCKKQLAAGDGKDVRALVINAGCANAFTGKAGADAARRTATEVAKRFGCRQRDVMLASTGVIGVVLDEKKILAKLPEIEHGLAADAWAKAGRGIMTTDTFPKGAYAEAEIEGYKVRIAGIAKGSGMIAPDMATMLAFIVTDADIHPSVLRALLGLHVRTTFNSVTVDGDTSTNDTCLLFATGASGAPRIGRVGDRRLKSFSAALDKVMLDLAHQLVRDGEGATKFVKVTVDGAASPASARKLAKSIADSPLVKTAIAGQDANWGRVVMAVGKTEEPVDRDRLAIRFGPHQAALDGAPAPTYDEAEMTAYMKNPEIDITVDVGSGRASATVWTCDLTKGYIEINGDYRS
;
A
#
# COMPACT_ATOMS: atom_id res chain seq x y z
N LEU A 1 -66.23 -16.37 26.23
CA LEU A 1 -65.36 -15.40 26.91
C LEU A 1 -63.95 -15.48 26.28
N ALA A 2 -63.71 -14.55 25.32
CA ALA A 2 -62.47 -14.43 24.62
C ALA A 2 -61.57 -13.40 25.34
N THR A 3 -60.37 -13.77 25.70
CA THR A 3 -59.36 -12.86 26.24
C THR A 3 -58.28 -12.64 25.22
N ALA A 4 -58.17 -11.39 24.73
CA ALA A 4 -57.27 -10.94 23.71
C ALA A 4 -55.83 -10.77 24.28
N LEU A 5 -54.84 -11.47 23.69
CA LEU A 5 -53.43 -11.28 23.92
C LEU A 5 -52.95 -10.08 23.05
N LYS A 6 -52.60 -8.95 23.68
CA LYS A 6 -51.89 -7.82 23.05
C LYS A 6 -50.47 -8.26 22.71
N ARG A 7 -50.14 -8.28 21.42
CA ARG A 7 -48.76 -8.34 20.93
C ARG A 7 -48.07 -7.00 21.21
N ALA A 8 -47.00 -7.07 22.00
CA ALA A 8 -46.07 -5.95 22.17
C ALA A 8 -45.21 -5.81 20.88
N THR A 9 -45.32 -4.67 20.22
CA THR A 9 -44.45 -4.27 19.13
C THR A 9 -43.09 -3.88 19.68
N ARG A 10 -42.02 -4.55 19.23
CA ARG A 10 -40.64 -4.13 19.46
C ARG A 10 -40.36 -2.83 18.70
N PRO A 11 -39.61 -1.86 19.29
CA PRO A 11 -39.19 -0.68 18.57
C PRO A 11 -38.18 -1.08 17.47
N SER A 12 -38.39 -0.58 16.27
CA SER A 12 -37.48 -0.66 15.13
C SER A 12 -36.15 -0.01 15.51
N GLY A 13 -35.09 -0.82 15.52
CA GLY A 13 -33.72 -0.32 15.62
C GLY A 13 -33.45 0.59 14.42
N THR A 14 -33.07 1.82 14.70
CA THR A 14 -32.48 2.73 13.75
C THR A 14 -31.18 2.12 13.26
N GLU A 15 -31.17 1.61 12.05
CA GLU A 15 -29.98 1.26 11.30
C GLU A 15 -29.10 2.52 11.25
N ALA A 16 -27.94 2.47 11.93
CA ALA A 16 -26.97 3.54 11.83
C ALA A 16 -26.50 3.61 10.37
N ALA A 17 -26.79 4.71 9.70
CA ALA A 17 -26.34 4.98 8.35
C ALA A 17 -24.82 4.80 8.28
N ALA A 18 -24.35 3.97 7.34
CA ALA A 18 -22.94 3.79 7.07
C ALA A 18 -22.28 5.16 6.86
N PRO A 19 -21.10 5.42 7.45
CA PRO A 19 -20.44 6.70 7.30
C PRO A 19 -20.13 6.94 5.83
N THR A 20 -20.59 8.06 5.29
CA THR A 20 -20.34 8.51 3.92
C THR A 20 -18.83 8.60 3.71
N PRO A 21 -18.24 7.92 2.71
CA PRO A 21 -16.82 8.02 2.45
C PRO A 21 -16.44 9.46 2.09
N PRO A 22 -15.34 10.00 2.60
CA PRO A 22 -14.91 11.35 2.25
C PRO A 22 -14.34 11.38 0.84
N ALA A 23 -14.71 12.40 0.08
CA ALA A 23 -14.28 12.63 -1.28
C ALA A 23 -12.74 12.71 -1.40
N GLY A 24 -12.19 11.94 -2.35
CA GLY A 24 -10.86 12.13 -2.91
C GLY A 24 -10.76 13.46 -3.69
N LYS A 25 -9.95 13.52 -4.76
CA LYS A 25 -9.92 14.70 -5.66
C LYS A 25 -11.37 15.04 -6.03
N PRO A 26 -11.81 16.33 -5.92
CA PRO A 26 -13.17 16.70 -6.29
C PRO A 26 -13.48 16.21 -7.70
N GLY A 27 -14.54 15.42 -7.85
CA GLY A 27 -14.97 14.87 -9.13
C GLY A 27 -14.54 13.42 -9.43
N LEU A 28 -13.64 12.80 -8.64
CA LEU A 28 -13.36 11.37 -8.80
C LEU A 28 -14.42 10.52 -8.10
N ALA A 29 -14.99 9.58 -8.86
CA ALA A 29 -15.87 8.56 -8.27
C ALA A 29 -15.05 7.60 -7.40
N ILE A 30 -15.65 7.15 -6.28
CA ILE A 30 -15.04 6.13 -5.43
C ILE A 30 -14.91 4.83 -6.23
N SER A 31 -13.76 4.16 -6.13
CA SER A 31 -13.54 2.87 -6.77
C SER A 31 -14.67 1.89 -6.45
N PRO A 32 -15.24 1.18 -7.43
CA PRO A 32 -16.23 0.14 -7.19
C PRO A 32 -15.67 -1.05 -6.38
N LEU A 33 -14.34 -1.12 -6.24
CA LEU A 33 -13.62 -2.15 -5.46
C LEU A 33 -13.21 -1.64 -4.07
N ALA A 34 -13.66 -0.44 -3.67
CA ALA A 34 -13.33 0.16 -2.39
C ALA A 34 -13.76 -0.73 -1.22
N VAL A 35 -12.93 -0.77 -0.20
CA VAL A 35 -13.23 -1.46 1.06
C VAL A 35 -13.35 -0.46 2.21
N PRO A 36 -14.17 -0.75 3.23
CA PRO A 36 -14.29 0.11 4.39
C PRO A 36 -12.95 0.26 5.13
N PHE A 37 -12.66 1.46 5.64
CA PHE A 37 -11.52 1.64 6.53
C PHE A 37 -11.75 0.85 7.84
N PRO A 38 -10.80 0.02 8.29
CA PRO A 38 -10.98 -0.81 9.47
C PRO A 38 -11.04 0.02 10.74
N THR A 39 -11.70 -0.49 11.77
CA THR A 39 -11.57 0.05 13.12
C THR A 39 -10.19 -0.31 13.67
N ILE A 40 -9.33 0.68 13.81
CA ILE A 40 -7.99 0.51 14.36
C ILE A 40 -8.00 1.04 15.80
N PRO A 41 -7.77 0.18 16.80
CA PRO A 41 -7.66 0.63 18.19
C PRO A 41 -6.37 1.44 18.39
N PRO A 42 -6.27 2.23 19.48
CA PRO A 42 -5.02 2.86 19.86
C PRO A 42 -3.86 1.87 19.92
N ILE A 43 -2.74 2.22 19.28
CA ILE A 43 -1.48 1.49 19.38
C ILE A 43 -0.63 2.20 20.41
N GLY A 44 -0.13 1.46 21.41
CA GLY A 44 0.67 2.05 22.48
C GLY A 44 1.92 2.76 21.94
N GLY A 45 2.21 3.96 22.46
CA GLY A 45 3.42 4.72 22.14
C GLY A 45 3.42 5.48 20.80
N VAL A 46 2.26 5.61 20.14
CA VAL A 46 2.09 6.48 18.98
C VAL A 46 0.85 7.33 19.09
N GLU A 47 0.98 8.57 18.66
CA GLU A 47 -0.12 9.53 18.47
C GLU A 47 0.07 10.21 17.12
N MET A 48 -1.02 10.65 16.51
CA MET A 48 -0.99 11.31 15.22
C MET A 48 -1.97 12.47 15.15
N ALA A 49 -1.65 13.44 14.32
CA ALA A 49 -2.51 14.58 14.03
C ALA A 49 -2.46 14.92 12.54
N THR A 50 -3.50 15.57 12.05
CA THR A 50 -3.59 16.08 10.68
C THR A 50 -3.88 17.57 10.70
N ALA A 51 -3.45 18.28 9.66
CA ALA A 51 -3.75 19.68 9.46
C ALA A 51 -3.83 20.03 7.98
N ARG A 52 -4.53 21.11 7.67
CA ARG A 52 -4.54 21.75 6.35
C ARG A 52 -3.34 22.71 6.25
N ALA A 53 -2.26 22.29 5.62
CA ALA A 53 -1.10 23.14 5.38
C ALA A 53 -1.24 23.98 4.10
N GLY A 54 -2.16 23.63 3.19
CA GLY A 54 -2.48 24.38 1.99
C GLY A 54 -1.58 24.05 0.80
N PHE A 55 -1.20 22.79 0.65
CA PHE A 55 -0.59 22.27 -0.57
C PHE A 55 -1.61 22.07 -1.68
N TYR A 56 -2.87 21.83 -1.32
CA TYR A 56 -4.02 21.81 -2.23
C TYR A 56 -4.83 23.10 -2.16
N LYS A 57 -5.44 23.51 -3.29
CA LYS A 57 -6.33 24.67 -3.35
C LYS A 57 -7.68 24.43 -2.64
N HIS A 58 -8.19 23.19 -2.71
CA HIS A 58 -9.44 22.80 -2.07
C HIS A 58 -9.24 22.42 -0.59
N GLU A 59 -10.31 22.40 0.16
CA GLU A 59 -10.28 22.12 1.60
C GLU A 59 -10.06 20.64 1.89
N ARG A 60 -8.90 20.34 2.45
CA ARG A 60 -8.54 19.01 2.94
C ARG A 60 -7.32 19.08 3.85
N ASP A 61 -7.17 18.11 4.72
CA ASP A 61 -5.89 17.89 5.40
C ASP A 61 -4.88 17.33 4.40
N ASP A 62 -3.68 17.91 4.38
CA ASP A 62 -2.58 17.57 3.50
C ASP A 62 -1.23 17.51 4.22
N LEU A 63 -1.29 17.57 5.56
CA LEU A 63 -0.18 17.36 6.47
C LEU A 63 -0.59 16.34 7.54
N VAL A 64 0.24 15.32 7.73
CA VAL A 64 0.06 14.29 8.76
C VAL A 64 1.36 14.17 9.55
N VAL A 65 1.27 14.16 10.87
CA VAL A 65 2.42 13.97 11.74
C VAL A 65 2.14 12.86 12.74
N PHE A 66 3.07 11.92 12.85
CA PHE A 66 3.11 10.93 13.90
C PHE A 66 4.15 11.34 14.94
N ARG A 67 3.80 11.23 16.21
CA ARG A 67 4.70 11.36 17.35
C ARG A 67 4.85 10.00 18.01
N PHE A 68 6.09 9.58 18.25
CA PHE A 68 6.41 8.30 18.84
C PHE A 68 7.02 8.44 20.24
N ALA A 69 6.79 7.44 21.08
CA ALA A 69 7.43 7.28 22.37
C ALA A 69 8.96 7.17 22.24
N ARG A 70 9.69 7.50 23.28
CA ARG A 70 11.16 7.31 23.34
C ARG A 70 11.50 5.84 23.18
N GLY A 71 12.60 5.57 22.51
CA GLY A 71 13.10 4.20 22.26
C GLY A 71 12.43 3.52 21.07
N THR A 72 11.52 4.18 20.34
CA THR A 72 10.88 3.60 19.15
C THR A 72 11.92 3.20 18.11
N SER A 73 11.90 1.93 17.74
CA SER A 73 12.70 1.35 16.66
C SER A 73 12.03 1.60 15.31
N CYS A 74 12.84 1.82 14.25
CA CYS A 74 12.33 2.00 12.89
C CYS A 74 13.19 1.26 11.87
N ALA A 75 12.54 0.69 10.86
CA ALA A 75 13.17 0.23 9.63
C ALA A 75 12.42 0.78 8.43
N GLY A 76 13.11 0.95 7.31
CA GLY A 76 12.53 1.47 6.09
C GLY A 76 13.03 0.73 4.86
N VAL A 77 12.13 0.64 3.86
CA VAL A 77 12.43 0.25 2.49
C VAL A 77 11.92 1.37 1.57
N PHE A 78 12.69 1.64 0.52
CA PHE A 78 12.53 2.84 -0.29
C PHE A 78 12.66 2.52 -1.76
N THR A 79 12.12 3.41 -2.59
CA THR A 79 12.26 3.31 -4.04
C THR A 79 13.70 3.08 -4.50
N ARG A 80 13.86 2.27 -5.55
CA ARG A 80 15.12 2.09 -6.28
C ARG A 80 15.24 3.03 -7.49
N HIS A 81 14.26 3.91 -7.68
CA HIS A 81 14.32 4.90 -8.73
C HIS A 81 15.62 5.71 -8.63
N LYS A 82 16.32 5.88 -9.76
CA LYS A 82 17.63 6.56 -9.78
C LYS A 82 17.56 8.04 -9.41
N ILE A 83 16.38 8.64 -9.54
CA ILE A 83 16.09 10.04 -9.18
C ILE A 83 15.16 10.01 -7.96
N GLY A 84 15.70 9.67 -6.79
CA GLY A 84 14.95 9.67 -5.52
C GLY A 84 14.60 11.10 -5.08
N SER A 85 13.52 11.22 -4.30
CA SER A 85 13.11 12.51 -3.71
C SER A 85 13.94 12.88 -2.48
N ALA A 86 13.98 14.17 -2.14
CA ALA A 86 14.70 14.66 -0.96
C ALA A 86 14.24 13.99 0.37
N PRO A 87 12.95 13.72 0.63
CA PRO A 87 12.53 12.95 1.82
C PRO A 87 13.05 11.52 1.85
N VAL A 88 13.10 10.83 0.70
CA VAL A 88 13.65 9.47 0.59
C VAL A 88 15.14 9.47 0.96
N ASP A 89 15.92 10.37 0.38
CA ASP A 89 17.34 10.49 0.69
C ASP A 89 17.58 10.88 2.15
N TRP A 90 16.72 11.75 2.69
CA TRP A 90 16.73 12.11 4.10
C TRP A 90 16.56 10.86 4.97
N CYS A 91 15.49 10.09 4.77
CA CYS A 91 15.21 8.90 5.58
C CYS A 91 16.30 7.85 5.48
N LYS A 92 16.80 7.55 4.26
CA LYS A 92 17.93 6.62 4.06
C LYS A 92 19.14 7.04 4.87
N LYS A 93 19.50 8.35 4.82
CA LYS A 93 20.63 8.90 5.57
C LYS A 93 20.44 8.82 7.07
N GLN A 94 19.24 9.18 7.58
CA GLN A 94 19.00 9.18 9.04
C GLN A 94 18.92 7.77 9.61
N LEU A 95 18.30 6.83 8.92
CA LEU A 95 18.25 5.42 9.35
C LEU A 95 19.64 4.79 9.34
N ALA A 96 20.49 5.13 8.39
CA ALA A 96 21.89 4.68 8.38
C ALA A 96 22.69 5.27 9.55
N ALA A 97 22.55 6.58 9.82
CA ALA A 97 23.27 7.29 10.87
C ALA A 97 22.80 6.97 12.29
N GLY A 98 21.51 6.66 12.47
CA GLY A 98 20.87 6.38 13.76
C GLY A 98 20.63 4.89 14.02
N ASP A 99 20.95 4.02 13.06
CA ASP A 99 20.63 2.59 13.08
C ASP A 99 19.13 2.32 13.34
N GLY A 100 18.25 3.28 13.00
CA GLY A 100 16.80 3.19 13.22
C GLY A 100 16.38 3.21 14.69
N LYS A 101 17.21 3.67 15.60
CA LYS A 101 16.93 3.74 17.04
C LYS A 101 16.36 5.10 17.42
N ASP A 102 15.43 5.10 18.37
CA ASP A 102 14.87 6.29 19.02
C ASP A 102 14.23 7.28 18.04
N VAL A 103 13.54 6.78 17.01
CA VAL A 103 12.77 7.63 16.10
C VAL A 103 11.59 8.26 16.85
N ARG A 104 11.40 9.58 16.69
CA ARG A 104 10.47 10.36 17.50
C ARG A 104 9.32 10.99 16.72
N ALA A 105 9.50 11.17 15.42
CA ALA A 105 8.46 11.74 14.57
C ALA A 105 8.53 11.24 13.14
N LEU A 106 7.38 11.25 12.48
CA LEU A 106 7.23 11.11 11.04
C LEU A 106 6.34 12.25 10.56
N VAL A 107 6.82 13.01 9.58
CA VAL A 107 6.07 14.10 8.94
C VAL A 107 5.79 13.73 7.50
N ILE A 108 4.53 13.80 7.09
CA ILE A 108 4.07 13.43 5.76
C ILE A 108 3.31 14.61 5.18
N ASN A 109 3.66 15.07 3.98
CA ASN A 109 2.86 16.01 3.23
C ASN A 109 2.34 15.42 1.93
N ALA A 110 1.11 15.74 1.57
CA ALA A 110 0.48 15.46 0.30
C ALA A 110 0.39 16.74 -0.56
N GLY A 111 0.45 16.60 -1.90
CA GLY A 111 0.35 17.70 -2.87
C GLY A 111 1.68 18.18 -3.45
N CYS A 112 2.81 17.93 -2.78
CA CYS A 112 4.15 18.24 -3.25
C CYS A 112 5.08 17.05 -2.99
N ALA A 113 5.65 16.47 -4.03
CA ALA A 113 6.56 15.31 -3.94
C ALA A 113 7.95 15.68 -3.41
N ASN A 114 8.35 16.95 -3.53
CA ASN A 114 9.71 17.42 -3.25
C ASN A 114 10.78 16.54 -3.94
N ALA A 115 10.50 16.12 -5.16
CA ALA A 115 11.34 15.30 -6.01
C ALA A 115 11.85 16.12 -7.19
N PHE A 116 13.06 15.83 -7.63
CA PHE A 116 13.75 16.57 -8.69
C PHE A 116 13.86 18.07 -8.36
N THR A 117 14.22 18.40 -7.13
CA THR A 117 14.25 19.77 -6.57
C THR A 117 15.65 20.19 -6.12
N GLY A 118 16.65 19.36 -6.35
CA GLY A 118 18.05 19.64 -6.07
C GLY A 118 18.33 20.04 -4.62
N LYS A 119 19.29 20.94 -4.44
CA LYS A 119 19.69 21.41 -3.11
C LYS A 119 18.57 22.12 -2.35
N ALA A 120 17.72 22.87 -3.04
CA ALA A 120 16.62 23.60 -2.39
C ALA A 120 15.63 22.64 -1.71
N GLY A 121 15.27 21.52 -2.37
CA GLY A 121 14.41 20.50 -1.78
C GLY A 121 15.06 19.77 -0.61
N ALA A 122 16.36 19.46 -0.69
CA ALA A 122 17.11 18.87 0.42
C ALA A 122 17.19 19.80 1.64
N ASP A 123 17.39 21.11 1.40
CA ASP A 123 17.41 22.12 2.46
C ASP A 123 16.03 22.30 3.10
N ALA A 124 14.94 22.26 2.32
CA ALA A 124 13.56 22.30 2.84
C ALA A 124 13.28 21.09 3.73
N ALA A 125 13.64 19.88 3.29
CA ALA A 125 13.53 18.65 4.10
C ALA A 125 14.31 18.78 5.42
N ARG A 126 15.56 19.26 5.36
CA ARG A 126 16.40 19.48 6.54
C ARG A 126 15.78 20.49 7.51
N ARG A 127 15.28 21.64 7.01
CA ARG A 127 14.63 22.67 7.85
C ARG A 127 13.36 22.13 8.51
N THR A 128 12.53 21.39 7.77
CA THR A 128 11.34 20.73 8.33
C THR A 128 11.73 19.81 9.50
N ALA A 129 12.71 18.92 9.29
CA ALA A 129 13.15 18.01 10.36
C ALA A 129 13.75 18.76 11.56
N THR A 130 14.47 19.87 11.34
CA THR A 130 15.06 20.69 12.42
C THR A 130 13.97 21.28 13.32
N GLU A 131 12.95 21.88 12.73
CA GLU A 131 11.91 22.58 13.52
C GLU A 131 10.97 21.57 14.22
N VAL A 132 10.65 20.45 13.57
CA VAL A 132 9.90 19.36 14.22
C VAL A 132 10.70 18.78 15.38
N ALA A 133 12.01 18.57 15.23
CA ALA A 133 12.89 18.08 16.29
C ALA A 133 12.92 19.01 17.51
N LYS A 134 13.03 20.32 17.28
CA LYS A 134 12.95 21.33 18.36
C LYS A 134 11.62 21.24 19.09
N ARG A 135 10.52 21.15 18.34
CA ARG A 135 9.17 21.13 18.93
C ARG A 135 8.91 19.89 19.76
N PHE A 136 9.37 18.71 19.31
CA PHE A 136 9.15 17.45 20.00
C PHE A 136 10.29 17.06 20.96
N GLY A 137 11.27 17.95 21.16
CA GLY A 137 12.38 17.73 22.10
C GLY A 137 13.22 16.50 21.73
N CYS A 138 13.57 16.35 20.46
CA CYS A 138 14.36 15.23 19.95
C CYS A 138 15.50 15.72 19.04
N ARG A 139 16.33 14.80 18.57
CA ARG A 139 17.39 15.12 17.61
C ARG A 139 16.82 15.18 16.20
N GLN A 140 17.38 16.00 15.36
CA GLN A 140 16.99 16.13 13.94
C GLN A 140 16.98 14.76 13.21
N ARG A 141 17.93 13.88 13.52
CA ARG A 141 18.03 12.55 12.92
C ARG A 141 16.93 11.58 13.36
N ASP A 142 16.20 11.91 14.42
CA ASP A 142 15.10 11.10 14.96
C ASP A 142 13.74 11.45 14.28
N VAL A 143 13.77 12.34 13.26
CA VAL A 143 12.61 12.76 12.48
C VAL A 143 12.68 12.15 11.09
N MET A 144 11.69 11.34 10.74
CA MET A 144 11.48 10.79 9.39
C MET A 144 10.55 11.70 8.59
N LEU A 145 10.74 11.73 7.27
CA LEU A 145 9.97 12.56 6.35
C LEU A 145 9.42 11.72 5.20
N ALA A 146 8.23 12.06 4.72
CA ALA A 146 7.68 11.52 3.48
C ALA A 146 6.88 12.61 2.75
N SER A 147 6.92 12.60 1.44
CA SER A 147 6.20 13.56 0.60
C SER A 147 5.57 12.84 -0.58
N THR A 148 4.45 13.34 -1.06
CA THR A 148 3.77 12.83 -2.26
C THR A 148 3.03 13.95 -2.98
N GLY A 149 2.86 13.83 -4.30
CA GLY A 149 2.17 14.81 -5.14
C GLY A 149 3.01 15.23 -6.35
N VAL A 150 2.97 16.48 -6.72
CA VAL A 150 3.61 17.00 -7.94
C VAL A 150 5.14 16.96 -7.84
N ILE A 151 5.78 16.42 -8.89
CA ILE A 151 7.24 16.37 -9.08
C ILE A 151 7.72 17.71 -9.68
N GLY A 152 8.93 18.16 -9.32
CA GLY A 152 9.56 19.38 -9.85
C GLY A 152 9.21 20.65 -9.09
N VAL A 153 8.42 20.53 -8.01
CA VAL A 153 8.07 21.65 -7.12
C VAL A 153 8.84 21.53 -5.82
N VAL A 154 9.57 22.59 -5.44
CA VAL A 154 10.28 22.65 -4.15
C VAL A 154 9.25 22.74 -3.03
N LEU A 155 9.43 21.94 -1.98
CA LEU A 155 8.57 21.96 -0.80
C LEU A 155 8.66 23.34 -0.10
N ASP A 156 7.52 24.00 0.05
CA ASP A 156 7.40 25.17 0.92
C ASP A 156 7.21 24.71 2.37
N GLU A 157 8.33 24.50 3.05
CA GLU A 157 8.35 24.03 4.44
C GLU A 157 7.67 25.00 5.40
N LYS A 158 7.56 26.29 5.07
CA LYS A 158 6.91 27.29 5.93
C LYS A 158 5.44 26.95 6.17
N LYS A 159 4.79 26.34 5.18
CA LYS A 159 3.41 25.83 5.33
C LYS A 159 3.31 24.76 6.39
N ILE A 160 4.27 23.84 6.45
CA ILE A 160 4.33 22.79 7.49
C ILE A 160 4.61 23.44 8.85
N LEU A 161 5.63 24.29 8.91
CA LEU A 161 6.08 24.90 10.15
C LEU A 161 4.98 25.74 10.83
N ALA A 162 4.20 26.46 10.04
CA ALA A 162 3.06 27.24 10.54
C ALA A 162 1.98 26.37 11.21
N LYS A 163 1.90 25.08 10.86
CA LYS A 163 0.89 24.15 11.39
C LYS A 163 1.38 23.31 12.57
N LEU A 164 2.65 23.35 12.93
CA LEU A 164 3.19 22.55 14.05
C LEU A 164 2.50 22.82 15.41
N PRO A 165 2.10 24.06 15.76
CA PRO A 165 1.31 24.28 16.98
C PRO A 165 -0.04 23.56 16.97
N GLU A 166 -0.77 23.64 15.84
CA GLU A 166 -2.06 22.96 15.67
C GLU A 166 -1.89 21.42 15.74
N ILE A 167 -0.86 20.90 15.09
CA ILE A 167 -0.50 19.47 15.12
C ILE A 167 -0.25 19.00 16.54
N GLU A 168 0.54 19.71 17.31
CA GLU A 168 0.91 19.31 18.67
C GLU A 168 -0.31 19.22 19.60
N HIS A 169 -1.25 20.17 19.49
CA HIS A 169 -2.50 20.17 20.25
C HIS A 169 -3.49 19.11 19.78
N GLY A 170 -3.43 18.72 18.51
CA GLY A 170 -4.34 17.76 17.89
C GLY A 170 -3.90 16.29 17.94
N LEU A 171 -2.77 15.98 18.58
CA LEU A 171 -2.24 14.61 18.66
C LEU A 171 -3.21 13.69 19.42
N ALA A 172 -3.61 12.59 18.77
CA ALA A 172 -4.51 11.58 19.31
C ALA A 172 -4.09 10.18 18.89
N ALA A 173 -4.33 9.20 19.75
CA ALA A 173 -3.95 7.81 19.52
C ALA A 173 -4.88 7.06 18.52
N ASP A 174 -6.06 7.61 18.27
CA ASP A 174 -7.14 7.02 17.46
C ASP A 174 -7.36 7.73 16.09
N ALA A 175 -6.48 8.65 15.72
CA ALA A 175 -6.64 9.44 14.49
C ALA A 175 -6.25 8.70 13.18
N TRP A 176 -6.22 7.37 13.17
CA TRP A 176 -5.81 6.54 12.04
C TRP A 176 -6.55 6.85 10.73
N ALA A 177 -7.88 6.94 10.80
CA ALA A 177 -8.70 7.25 9.62
C ALA A 177 -8.44 8.66 9.07
N LYS A 178 -8.20 9.65 9.95
CA LYS A 178 -7.82 11.01 9.54
C LYS A 178 -6.43 11.00 8.89
N ALA A 179 -5.46 10.30 9.49
CA ALA A 179 -4.12 10.14 8.94
C ALA A 179 -4.14 9.47 7.56
N GLY A 180 -4.90 8.38 7.41
CA GLY A 180 -5.09 7.71 6.12
C GLY A 180 -5.64 8.64 5.03
N ARG A 181 -6.60 9.50 5.37
CA ARG A 181 -7.14 10.52 4.46
C ARG A 181 -6.13 11.62 4.13
N GLY A 182 -5.38 12.08 5.13
CA GLY A 182 -4.42 13.19 4.98
C GLY A 182 -3.27 12.89 4.03
N ILE A 183 -2.92 11.62 3.81
CA ILE A 183 -1.84 11.22 2.90
C ILE A 183 -2.30 10.92 1.46
N MET A 184 -3.61 10.89 1.18
CA MET A 184 -4.17 10.60 -0.15
C MET A 184 -3.76 11.65 -1.18
N THR A 185 -3.73 11.25 -2.47
CA THR A 185 -3.55 12.15 -3.62
C THR A 185 -4.68 11.95 -4.64
N THR A 186 -4.54 11.04 -5.59
CA THR A 186 -5.58 10.58 -6.52
C THR A 186 -6.39 9.40 -5.97
N ASP A 187 -6.06 8.97 -4.77
CA ASP A 187 -6.78 7.91 -4.05
C ASP A 187 -8.26 8.26 -3.89
N THR A 188 -9.15 7.28 -4.08
CA THR A 188 -10.60 7.48 -3.95
C THR A 188 -11.13 7.09 -2.58
N PHE A 189 -10.36 6.28 -1.81
CA PHE A 189 -10.68 5.92 -0.42
C PHE A 189 -9.41 5.78 0.42
N PRO A 190 -9.49 6.04 1.75
CA PRO A 190 -8.37 5.88 2.65
C PRO A 190 -8.07 4.39 2.89
N LYS A 191 -6.77 4.04 2.93
CA LYS A 191 -6.32 2.66 3.07
C LYS A 191 -5.75 2.43 4.46
N GLY A 192 -6.25 1.41 5.14
CA GLY A 192 -5.82 1.02 6.47
C GLY A 192 -5.90 -0.48 6.69
N ALA A 193 -5.05 -1.01 7.55
CA ALA A 193 -5.07 -2.41 7.96
C ALA A 193 -4.68 -2.57 9.43
N TYR A 194 -5.18 -3.63 10.05
CA TYR A 194 -4.94 -3.95 11.45
C TYR A 194 -4.86 -5.45 11.67
N ALA A 195 -3.96 -5.89 12.53
CA ALA A 195 -3.89 -7.25 13.04
C ALA A 195 -3.35 -7.28 14.46
N GLU A 196 -3.65 -8.38 15.16
CA GLU A 196 -3.08 -8.72 16.46
C GLU A 196 -2.17 -9.93 16.33
N ALA A 197 -1.17 -10.00 17.17
CA ALA A 197 -0.27 -11.13 17.30
C ALA A 197 0.05 -11.38 18.77
N GLU A 198 0.75 -12.46 19.04
CA GLU A 198 1.22 -12.79 20.39
C GLU A 198 2.73 -13.01 20.39
N ILE A 199 3.41 -12.47 21.39
CA ILE A 199 4.82 -12.69 21.69
C ILE A 199 4.92 -13.13 23.16
N GLU A 200 5.22 -14.42 23.42
CA GLU A 200 5.35 -14.99 24.78
C GLU A 200 4.16 -14.69 25.70
N GLY A 201 2.92 -14.85 25.19
CA GLY A 201 1.68 -14.58 25.94
C GLY A 201 1.27 -13.11 25.98
N TYR A 202 2.10 -12.20 25.48
CA TYR A 202 1.75 -10.78 25.37
C TYR A 202 1.04 -10.49 24.05
N LYS A 203 -0.12 -9.86 24.13
CA LYS A 203 -0.82 -9.35 22.94
C LYS A 203 -0.06 -8.15 22.39
N VAL A 204 0.28 -8.19 21.11
CA VAL A 204 0.88 -7.09 20.38
C VAL A 204 -0.01 -6.72 19.19
N ARG A 205 -0.05 -5.44 18.87
CA ARG A 205 -0.89 -4.86 17.81
C ARG A 205 -0.03 -4.35 16.68
N ILE A 206 -0.55 -4.50 15.47
CA ILE A 206 0.08 -3.99 14.25
C ILE A 206 -0.99 -3.23 13.48
N ALA A 207 -0.75 -1.97 13.18
CA ALA A 207 -1.63 -1.15 12.35
C ALA A 207 -0.84 -0.46 11.26
N GLY A 208 -1.47 -0.19 10.13
CA GLY A 208 -0.83 0.55 9.07
C GLY A 208 -1.81 1.33 8.22
N ILE A 209 -1.31 2.39 7.60
CA ILE A 209 -1.99 3.15 6.56
C ILE A 209 -1.12 3.18 5.30
N ALA A 210 -1.75 3.25 4.14
CA ALA A 210 -1.07 3.41 2.87
C ALA A 210 -1.81 4.38 1.96
N LYS A 211 -1.11 4.87 0.93
CA LYS A 211 -1.67 5.66 -0.17
C LYS A 211 -1.05 5.26 -1.50
N GLY A 212 -1.82 5.40 -2.55
CA GLY A 212 -1.44 5.20 -3.93
C GLY A 212 -2.59 4.65 -4.75
N SER A 213 -2.70 5.10 -6.00
CA SER A 213 -3.71 4.67 -6.97
C SER A 213 -3.17 4.68 -8.40
N GLY A 214 -2.19 5.52 -8.74
CA GLY A 214 -1.43 5.54 -9.99
C GLY A 214 0.06 5.62 -9.75
N MET A 215 0.87 5.40 -10.82
CA MET A 215 2.31 5.26 -10.80
C MET A 215 2.72 4.12 -9.84
N ILE A 216 2.09 2.95 -9.95
CA ILE A 216 2.30 1.79 -9.08
C ILE A 216 2.87 0.62 -9.89
N ALA A 217 4.18 0.43 -9.83
CA ALA A 217 4.85 -0.79 -10.26
C ALA A 217 6.02 -1.11 -9.35
N PRO A 218 5.86 -2.02 -8.45
CA PRO A 218 6.83 -2.29 -7.43
C PRO A 218 8.08 -3.01 -7.94
N ASP A 219 9.15 -2.30 -7.84
CA ASP A 219 10.43 -2.77 -7.32
C ASP A 219 10.79 -1.84 -6.16
N MET A 220 9.87 -1.76 -5.18
CA MET A 220 9.70 -0.69 -4.19
C MET A 220 9.23 0.62 -4.84
N ALA A 221 8.01 0.65 -5.39
CA ALA A 221 7.45 1.76 -6.17
C ALA A 221 6.12 2.31 -5.66
N THR A 222 5.84 3.51 -5.99
CA THR A 222 4.81 4.53 -5.79
C THR A 222 3.74 4.26 -4.74
N MET A 223 4.20 4.05 -3.54
CA MET A 223 3.30 4.08 -2.40
C MET A 223 3.98 4.75 -1.21
N LEU A 224 3.19 5.31 -0.36
CA LEU A 224 3.60 5.55 1.01
C LEU A 224 2.87 4.55 1.90
N ALA A 225 3.61 3.81 2.72
CA ALA A 225 3.04 2.94 3.74
C ALA A 225 3.75 3.15 5.08
N PHE A 226 2.96 3.33 6.12
CA PHE A 226 3.44 3.56 7.47
C PHE A 226 2.78 2.55 8.39
N ILE A 227 3.60 1.65 8.94
CA ILE A 227 3.16 0.53 9.77
C ILE A 227 3.74 0.74 11.18
N VAL A 228 2.91 0.58 12.18
CA VAL A 228 3.28 0.76 13.59
C VAL A 228 2.87 -0.46 14.39
N THR A 229 3.74 -0.89 15.29
CA THR A 229 3.43 -1.92 16.30
C THR A 229 3.85 -1.45 17.70
N ASP A 230 3.14 -1.92 18.70
CA ASP A 230 3.51 -1.72 20.11
C ASP A 230 4.50 -2.80 20.64
N ALA A 231 4.91 -3.76 19.80
CA ALA A 231 5.95 -4.74 20.14
C ALA A 231 7.33 -4.07 20.33
N ASP A 232 8.19 -4.62 21.19
CA ASP A 232 9.60 -4.20 21.33
C ASP A 232 10.50 -5.04 20.42
N ILE A 233 10.84 -4.49 19.26
CA ILE A 233 11.62 -5.19 18.23
C ILE A 233 12.81 -4.32 17.82
N HIS A 234 14.02 -4.92 17.82
CA HIS A 234 15.24 -4.23 17.43
C HIS A 234 15.19 -3.82 15.93
N PRO A 235 15.76 -2.67 15.53
CA PRO A 235 15.72 -2.19 14.14
C PRO A 235 16.26 -3.17 13.10
N SER A 236 17.31 -3.95 13.44
CA SER A 236 17.84 -4.98 12.52
C SER A 236 16.83 -6.10 12.24
N VAL A 237 16.01 -6.46 13.24
CA VAL A 237 14.95 -7.46 13.10
C VAL A 237 13.81 -6.90 12.28
N LEU A 238 13.39 -5.65 12.55
CA LEU A 238 12.37 -4.94 11.72
C LEU A 238 12.81 -4.87 10.26
N ARG A 239 14.09 -4.55 10.00
CA ARG A 239 14.64 -4.49 8.64
C ARG A 239 14.57 -5.86 7.94
N ALA A 240 14.90 -6.95 8.65
CA ALA A 240 14.81 -8.29 8.11
C ALA A 240 13.36 -8.70 7.79
N LEU A 241 12.43 -8.44 8.71
CA LEU A 241 11.00 -8.71 8.51
C LEU A 241 10.42 -7.90 7.34
N LEU A 242 10.71 -6.60 7.30
CA LEU A 242 10.24 -5.73 6.22
C LEU A 242 10.79 -6.18 4.86
N GLY A 243 12.10 -6.51 4.80
CA GLY A 243 12.74 -7.03 3.58
C GLY A 243 12.21 -8.40 3.14
N LEU A 244 11.73 -9.23 4.07
CA LEU A 244 11.08 -10.50 3.77
C LEU A 244 9.69 -10.29 3.16
N HIS A 245 8.83 -9.58 3.87
CA HIS A 245 7.41 -9.47 3.52
C HIS A 245 7.14 -8.52 2.34
N VAL A 246 7.95 -7.47 2.15
CA VAL A 246 7.76 -6.56 1.02
C VAL A 246 7.78 -7.26 -0.33
N ARG A 247 8.51 -8.38 -0.44
CA ARG A 247 8.66 -9.14 -1.70
C ARG A 247 7.35 -9.77 -2.18
N THR A 248 6.53 -10.24 -1.25
CA THR A 248 5.28 -10.97 -1.51
C THR A 248 4.03 -10.12 -1.32
N THR A 249 4.20 -8.87 -0.89
CA THR A 249 3.13 -7.92 -0.64
C THR A 249 3.27 -6.72 -1.57
N PHE A 250 3.85 -5.60 -1.11
CA PHE A 250 3.98 -4.39 -1.90
C PHE A 250 4.76 -4.56 -3.22
N ASN A 251 5.80 -5.40 -3.29
CA ASN A 251 6.51 -5.68 -4.55
C ASN A 251 5.79 -6.69 -5.46
N SER A 252 4.62 -7.15 -5.07
CA SER A 252 3.79 -8.07 -5.86
C SER A 252 2.49 -7.45 -6.35
N VAL A 253 2.40 -6.11 -6.37
CA VAL A 253 1.25 -5.39 -6.94
C VAL A 253 1.70 -4.45 -8.06
N THR A 254 0.82 -4.12 -9.00
CA THR A 254 1.07 -3.10 -10.03
C THR A 254 -0.25 -2.50 -10.50
N VAL A 255 -0.23 -1.23 -10.92
CA VAL A 255 -1.36 -0.56 -11.57
C VAL A 255 -1.02 -0.23 -13.03
N ASP A 256 0.10 0.41 -13.28
CA ASP A 256 0.47 0.97 -14.60
C ASP A 256 1.90 0.65 -15.05
N GLY A 257 2.66 -0.09 -14.26
CA GLY A 257 4.03 -0.44 -14.60
C GLY A 257 5.07 0.65 -14.32
N ASP A 258 4.67 1.82 -13.80
CA ASP A 258 5.55 2.96 -13.56
C ASP A 258 6.08 3.04 -12.13
N THR A 259 7.39 3.31 -11.99
CA THR A 259 8.09 3.42 -10.70
C THR A 259 8.22 4.87 -10.25
N SER A 260 7.88 5.17 -9.00
CA SER A 260 7.93 6.53 -8.43
C SER A 260 9.27 6.91 -7.82
N THR A 261 9.43 8.23 -7.67
CA THR A 261 10.57 8.88 -7.00
C THR A 261 10.46 8.89 -5.46
N ASN A 262 9.27 8.58 -4.89
CA ASN A 262 8.95 8.88 -3.49
C ASN A 262 8.64 7.67 -2.62
N ASP A 263 8.64 6.45 -3.16
CA ASP A 263 8.19 5.29 -2.40
C ASP A 263 8.90 5.09 -1.11
N THR A 264 8.11 4.94 -0.07
CA THR A 264 8.57 4.83 1.30
C THR A 264 7.65 3.89 2.07
N CYS A 265 8.18 2.78 2.55
CA CYS A 265 7.54 1.95 3.56
C CYS A 265 8.37 2.01 4.84
N LEU A 266 7.78 2.53 5.92
CA LEU A 266 8.40 2.60 7.23
C LEU A 266 7.64 1.72 8.22
N LEU A 267 8.37 0.92 8.98
CA LEU A 267 7.86 0.08 10.07
C LEU A 267 8.46 0.55 11.39
N PHE A 268 7.58 0.92 12.32
CA PHE A 268 7.93 1.43 13.65
C PHE A 268 7.52 0.42 14.72
N ALA A 269 8.35 0.23 15.73
CA ALA A 269 8.08 -0.59 16.91
C ALA A 269 8.33 0.23 18.17
N THR A 270 7.24 0.53 18.91
CA THR A 270 7.27 1.46 20.04
C THR A 270 7.69 0.80 21.37
N GLY A 271 7.54 -0.52 21.49
CA GLY A 271 7.83 -1.26 22.72
C GLY A 271 6.77 -1.11 23.82
N ALA A 272 5.64 -0.48 23.53
CA ALA A 272 4.65 -0.12 24.56
C ALA A 272 3.74 -1.28 24.98
N SER A 273 3.78 -2.44 24.34
CA SER A 273 2.97 -3.62 24.70
C SER A 273 3.44 -4.30 25.99
N GLY A 274 4.66 -4.03 26.44
CA GLY A 274 5.29 -4.75 27.55
C GLY A 274 5.81 -6.14 27.20
N ALA A 275 5.68 -6.59 25.94
CA ALA A 275 6.24 -7.84 25.47
C ALA A 275 7.78 -7.82 25.55
N PRO A 276 8.42 -8.96 25.83
CA PRO A 276 9.87 -9.06 25.87
C PRO A 276 10.50 -8.63 24.56
N ARG A 277 11.61 -7.89 24.66
CA ARG A 277 12.35 -7.39 23.49
C ARG A 277 12.87 -8.51 22.60
N ILE A 278 12.64 -8.39 21.30
CA ILE A 278 13.19 -9.27 20.28
C ILE A 278 14.40 -8.58 19.63
N GLY A 279 15.59 -9.11 19.92
CA GLY A 279 16.86 -8.53 19.44
C GLY A 279 17.55 -9.33 18.33
N ARG A 280 17.06 -10.53 17.98
CA ARG A 280 17.73 -11.43 17.06
C ARG A 280 16.87 -11.76 15.84
N VAL A 281 17.46 -11.66 14.65
CA VAL A 281 16.83 -12.10 13.40
C VAL A 281 16.60 -13.61 13.44
N GLY A 282 15.44 -14.08 13.00
CA GLY A 282 15.07 -15.49 13.01
C GLY A 282 14.63 -16.04 14.38
N ASP A 283 14.36 -15.16 15.35
CA ASP A 283 13.80 -15.56 16.65
C ASP A 283 12.42 -16.22 16.47
N ARG A 284 12.27 -17.42 17.00
CA ARG A 284 11.04 -18.23 16.86
C ARG A 284 9.79 -17.56 17.46
N ARG A 285 9.96 -16.69 18.45
CA ARG A 285 8.90 -15.93 19.09
C ARG A 285 8.19 -14.96 18.12
N LEU A 286 8.84 -14.64 17.01
CA LEU A 286 8.27 -13.77 15.96
C LEU A 286 7.31 -14.47 15.00
N LYS A 287 7.06 -15.78 15.13
CA LYS A 287 6.24 -16.52 14.14
C LYS A 287 4.85 -15.91 13.99
N SER A 288 4.14 -15.68 15.09
CA SER A 288 2.81 -15.06 15.10
C SER A 288 2.86 -13.61 14.60
N PHE A 289 3.82 -12.82 15.09
CA PHE A 289 4.04 -11.43 14.66
C PHE A 289 4.34 -11.32 13.16
N SER A 290 5.22 -12.17 12.63
CA SER A 290 5.59 -12.18 11.22
C SER A 290 4.39 -12.47 10.31
N ALA A 291 3.54 -13.43 10.69
CA ALA A 291 2.31 -13.73 9.96
C ALA A 291 1.29 -12.58 10.00
N ALA A 292 1.14 -11.93 11.16
CA ALA A 292 0.25 -10.77 11.30
C ALA A 292 0.77 -9.54 10.51
N LEU A 293 2.09 -9.32 10.50
CA LEU A 293 2.72 -8.26 9.69
C LEU A 293 2.51 -8.51 8.20
N ASP A 294 2.71 -9.75 7.73
CA ASP A 294 2.45 -10.14 6.34
C ASP A 294 1.00 -9.84 5.94
N LYS A 295 0.04 -10.22 6.79
CA LYS A 295 -1.39 -9.94 6.57
C LYS A 295 -1.67 -8.44 6.44
N VAL A 296 -1.14 -7.61 7.35
CA VAL A 296 -1.32 -6.15 7.29
C VAL A 296 -0.72 -5.57 6.01
N MET A 297 0.51 -6.00 5.64
CA MET A 297 1.18 -5.52 4.44
C MET A 297 0.48 -5.96 3.15
N LEU A 298 -0.03 -7.20 3.11
CA LEU A 298 -0.75 -7.73 1.95
C LEU A 298 -2.11 -7.03 1.79
N ASP A 299 -2.85 -6.83 2.86
CA ASP A 299 -4.12 -6.11 2.84
C ASP A 299 -3.94 -4.67 2.31
N LEU A 300 -2.96 -3.92 2.84
CA LEU A 300 -2.63 -2.59 2.32
C LEU A 300 -2.23 -2.62 0.83
N ALA A 301 -1.44 -3.62 0.41
CA ALA A 301 -1.04 -3.78 -0.98
C ALA A 301 -2.24 -4.05 -1.90
N HIS A 302 -3.20 -4.89 -1.47
CA HIS A 302 -4.43 -5.14 -2.21
C HIS A 302 -5.31 -3.88 -2.30
N GLN A 303 -5.40 -3.08 -1.25
CA GLN A 303 -6.15 -1.83 -1.26
C GLN A 303 -5.57 -0.81 -2.26
N LEU A 304 -4.24 -0.79 -2.48
CA LEU A 304 -3.62 0.03 -3.54
C LEU A 304 -4.12 -0.38 -4.93
N VAL A 305 -4.17 -1.68 -5.22
CA VAL A 305 -4.65 -2.21 -6.51
C VAL A 305 -6.15 -1.98 -6.69
N ARG A 306 -6.95 -2.18 -5.63
CA ARG A 306 -8.39 -1.94 -5.63
C ARG A 306 -8.75 -0.48 -5.90
N ASP A 307 -7.84 0.43 -5.61
CA ASP A 307 -7.98 1.87 -5.86
C ASP A 307 -7.18 2.33 -7.10
N GLY A 308 -6.73 1.39 -7.94
CA GLY A 308 -6.06 1.72 -9.18
C GLY A 308 -6.87 2.74 -9.99
N GLU A 309 -6.21 3.78 -10.53
CA GLU A 309 -6.89 4.87 -11.27
C GLU A 309 -7.79 4.32 -12.38
N GLY A 310 -9.10 4.53 -12.24
CA GLY A 310 -10.11 4.03 -13.19
C GLY A 310 -10.37 2.51 -13.14
N ALA A 311 -9.84 1.79 -12.16
CA ALA A 311 -10.01 0.35 -12.02
C ALA A 311 -11.46 -0.06 -11.75
N THR A 312 -11.90 -1.14 -12.39
CA THR A 312 -13.21 -1.78 -12.16
C THR A 312 -13.07 -3.25 -11.78
N LYS A 313 -11.88 -3.83 -11.94
CA LYS A 313 -11.60 -5.23 -11.62
C LYS A 313 -10.29 -5.40 -10.88
N PHE A 314 -10.32 -6.23 -9.85
CA PHE A 314 -9.13 -6.70 -9.13
C PHE A 314 -8.64 -8.00 -9.77
N VAL A 315 -7.37 -8.07 -10.14
CA VAL A 315 -6.82 -9.19 -10.92
C VAL A 315 -5.66 -9.82 -10.18
N LYS A 316 -5.74 -11.12 -9.99
CA LYS A 316 -4.64 -11.94 -9.46
C LYS A 316 -4.02 -12.75 -10.58
N VAL A 317 -2.72 -12.59 -10.81
CA VAL A 317 -1.93 -13.32 -11.80
C VAL A 317 -0.97 -14.25 -11.06
N THR A 318 -1.14 -15.55 -11.23
CA THR A 318 -0.23 -16.56 -10.69
C THR A 318 0.49 -17.25 -11.84
N VAL A 319 1.82 -17.29 -11.76
CA VAL A 319 2.65 -18.07 -12.67
C VAL A 319 3.25 -19.23 -11.90
N ASP A 320 2.97 -20.45 -12.37
CA ASP A 320 3.47 -21.72 -11.87
C ASP A 320 4.46 -22.34 -12.86
N GLY A 321 5.17 -23.38 -12.45
CA GLY A 321 6.04 -24.16 -13.33
C GLY A 321 7.25 -23.40 -13.84
N ALA A 322 7.68 -22.30 -13.24
CA ALA A 322 8.80 -21.50 -13.67
C ALA A 322 10.15 -22.04 -13.19
N ALA A 323 11.24 -21.68 -13.88
CA ALA A 323 12.60 -22.11 -13.58
C ALA A 323 13.11 -21.63 -12.21
N SER A 324 12.63 -20.47 -11.71
CA SER A 324 12.97 -19.90 -10.42
C SER A 324 11.87 -18.96 -9.91
N PRO A 325 11.82 -18.63 -8.60
CA PRO A 325 10.89 -17.62 -8.09
C PRO A 325 11.08 -16.23 -8.73
N ALA A 326 12.28 -15.88 -9.13
CA ALA A 326 12.56 -14.63 -9.85
C ALA A 326 11.99 -14.65 -11.27
N SER A 327 12.14 -15.77 -11.98
CA SER A 327 11.55 -16.00 -13.31
C SER A 327 10.01 -15.95 -13.23
N ALA A 328 9.40 -16.70 -12.29
CA ALA A 328 7.97 -16.68 -12.09
C ALA A 328 7.42 -15.25 -11.86
N ARG A 329 8.12 -14.45 -11.05
CA ARG A 329 7.75 -13.05 -10.79
C ARG A 329 7.84 -12.17 -12.04
N LYS A 330 8.89 -12.30 -12.84
CA LYS A 330 9.06 -11.52 -14.09
C LYS A 330 7.95 -11.85 -15.10
N LEU A 331 7.63 -13.13 -15.24
CA LEU A 331 6.53 -13.60 -16.09
C LEU A 331 5.18 -13.06 -15.60
N ALA A 332 4.88 -13.18 -14.29
CA ALA A 332 3.65 -12.67 -13.71
C ALA A 332 3.53 -11.14 -13.87
N LYS A 333 4.63 -10.40 -13.67
CA LYS A 333 4.65 -8.94 -13.92
C LYS A 333 4.45 -8.60 -15.38
N SER A 334 5.05 -9.34 -16.30
CA SER A 334 4.86 -9.11 -17.74
C SER A 334 3.40 -9.24 -18.17
N ILE A 335 2.66 -10.17 -17.54
CA ILE A 335 1.21 -10.32 -17.77
C ILE A 335 0.46 -9.17 -17.10
N ALA A 336 0.75 -8.88 -15.84
CA ALA A 336 0.06 -7.88 -15.02
C ALA A 336 0.26 -6.44 -15.54
N ASP A 337 1.41 -6.12 -16.12
CA ASP A 337 1.75 -4.81 -16.68
C ASP A 337 1.36 -4.65 -18.16
N SER A 338 0.84 -5.72 -18.82
CA SER A 338 0.50 -5.68 -20.24
C SER A 338 -0.77 -4.85 -20.50
N PRO A 339 -0.69 -3.70 -21.20
CA PRO A 339 -1.89 -2.93 -21.55
C PRO A 339 -2.90 -3.74 -22.37
N LEU A 340 -2.45 -4.66 -23.25
CA LEU A 340 -3.34 -5.51 -24.02
C LEU A 340 -4.09 -6.51 -23.15
N VAL A 341 -3.44 -7.12 -22.14
CA VAL A 341 -4.11 -8.01 -21.18
C VAL A 341 -5.10 -7.21 -20.34
N LYS A 342 -4.67 -6.07 -19.76
CA LYS A 342 -5.49 -5.25 -18.88
C LYS A 342 -6.72 -4.66 -19.58
N THR A 343 -6.60 -4.27 -20.84
CA THR A 343 -7.74 -3.77 -21.64
C THR A 343 -8.70 -4.88 -22.05
N ALA A 344 -8.21 -6.12 -22.28
CA ALA A 344 -9.10 -7.28 -22.48
C ALA A 344 -9.94 -7.55 -21.23
N ILE A 345 -9.31 -7.51 -20.04
CA ILE A 345 -10.00 -7.70 -18.77
C ILE A 345 -11.07 -6.61 -18.57
N ALA A 346 -10.76 -5.34 -18.88
CA ALA A 346 -11.73 -4.24 -18.85
C ALA A 346 -12.91 -4.47 -19.80
N GLY A 347 -12.63 -5.05 -20.97
CA GLY A 347 -13.63 -5.45 -21.98
C GLY A 347 -14.36 -6.74 -21.66
N GLN A 348 -14.09 -7.38 -20.51
CA GLN A 348 -14.67 -8.67 -20.10
C GLN A 348 -14.34 -9.81 -21.07
N ASP A 349 -13.18 -9.73 -21.73
CA ASP A 349 -12.67 -10.70 -22.72
C ASP A 349 -11.56 -11.56 -22.06
N ALA A 350 -11.77 -12.87 -21.97
CA ALA A 350 -10.77 -13.84 -21.51
C ALA A 350 -9.72 -14.12 -22.59
N ASN A 351 -9.04 -13.08 -23.04
CA ASN A 351 -8.11 -13.13 -24.16
C ASN A 351 -6.79 -13.82 -23.78
N TRP A 352 -6.83 -15.15 -23.74
CA TRP A 352 -5.65 -15.96 -23.44
C TRP A 352 -4.52 -15.78 -24.48
N GLY A 353 -4.83 -15.42 -25.72
CA GLY A 353 -3.81 -15.09 -26.73
C GLY A 353 -2.94 -13.89 -26.33
N ARG A 354 -3.53 -12.87 -25.67
CA ARG A 354 -2.77 -11.74 -25.11
C ARG A 354 -1.92 -12.16 -23.90
N VAL A 355 -2.37 -13.16 -23.14
CA VAL A 355 -1.57 -13.75 -22.06
C VAL A 355 -0.36 -14.48 -22.63
N VAL A 356 -0.54 -15.31 -23.70
CA VAL A 356 0.57 -15.96 -24.43
C VAL A 356 1.59 -14.93 -24.91
N MET A 357 1.13 -13.85 -25.54
CA MET A 357 2.00 -12.76 -26.00
C MET A 357 2.79 -12.14 -24.83
N ALA A 358 2.13 -11.89 -23.70
CA ALA A 358 2.76 -11.27 -22.53
C ALA A 358 3.80 -12.19 -21.87
N VAL A 359 3.59 -13.49 -21.90
CA VAL A 359 4.57 -14.51 -21.49
C VAL A 359 5.74 -14.57 -22.48
N GLY A 360 5.46 -14.70 -23.76
CA GLY A 360 6.46 -14.93 -24.81
C GLY A 360 7.37 -13.75 -25.09
N LYS A 361 6.99 -12.50 -24.71
CA LYS A 361 7.87 -11.33 -24.88
C LYS A 361 8.96 -11.22 -23.80
N THR A 362 8.94 -12.08 -22.78
CA THR A 362 9.98 -12.13 -21.75
C THR A 362 11.18 -12.95 -22.23
N GLU A 363 12.35 -12.72 -21.64
CA GLU A 363 13.54 -13.55 -21.84
C GLU A 363 13.59 -14.79 -20.92
N GLU A 364 12.49 -15.04 -20.16
CA GLU A 364 12.45 -16.12 -19.18
C GLU A 364 12.15 -17.47 -19.87
N PRO A 365 12.70 -18.58 -19.34
CA PRO A 365 12.43 -19.91 -19.89
C PRO A 365 10.93 -20.28 -19.82
N VAL A 366 10.38 -20.69 -20.94
CA VAL A 366 8.99 -21.16 -21.09
C VAL A 366 8.99 -22.37 -22.02
N ASP A 367 8.29 -23.44 -21.61
CA ASP A 367 8.02 -24.58 -22.48
C ASP A 367 6.67 -24.35 -23.19
N ARG A 368 6.72 -23.95 -24.46
CA ARG A 368 5.52 -23.61 -25.23
C ARG A 368 4.56 -24.78 -25.40
N ASP A 369 5.11 -26.01 -25.47
CA ASP A 369 4.32 -27.21 -25.72
C ASP A 369 3.67 -27.77 -24.42
N ARG A 370 4.00 -27.14 -23.28
CA ARG A 370 3.42 -27.43 -21.96
C ARG A 370 2.70 -26.22 -21.33
N LEU A 371 2.67 -25.10 -22.05
CA LEU A 371 2.02 -23.88 -21.55
C LEU A 371 0.54 -24.13 -21.33
N ALA A 372 0.07 -23.81 -20.11
CA ALA A 372 -1.34 -23.90 -19.76
C ALA A 372 -1.83 -22.59 -19.15
N ILE A 373 -3.07 -22.17 -19.47
CA ILE A 373 -3.67 -20.91 -19.03
C ILE A 373 -5.08 -21.16 -18.54
N ARG A 374 -5.42 -20.63 -17.35
CA ARG A 374 -6.76 -20.67 -16.77
C ARG A 374 -7.23 -19.27 -16.35
N PHE A 375 -8.52 -19.04 -16.50
CA PHE A 375 -9.25 -17.92 -15.89
C PHE A 375 -10.19 -18.48 -14.83
N GLY A 376 -9.87 -18.28 -13.56
CA GLY A 376 -10.56 -18.94 -12.46
C GLY A 376 -10.56 -20.46 -12.60
N PRO A 377 -11.75 -21.12 -12.59
CA PRO A 377 -11.85 -22.56 -12.76
C PRO A 377 -11.74 -23.03 -14.22
N HIS A 378 -11.85 -22.11 -15.20
CA HIS A 378 -11.98 -22.46 -16.62
C HIS A 378 -10.63 -22.56 -17.30
N GLN A 379 -10.38 -23.68 -18.01
CA GLN A 379 -9.16 -23.91 -18.76
C GLN A 379 -9.27 -23.27 -20.14
N ALA A 380 -8.40 -22.29 -20.46
CA ALA A 380 -8.38 -21.61 -21.74
C ALA A 380 -7.39 -22.25 -22.73
N ALA A 381 -6.20 -22.60 -22.23
CA ALA A 381 -5.17 -23.29 -23.02
C ALA A 381 -4.55 -24.42 -22.19
N LEU A 382 -4.18 -25.51 -22.85
CA LEU A 382 -3.54 -26.68 -22.25
C LEU A 382 -2.54 -27.25 -23.25
N ASP A 383 -1.36 -27.65 -22.78
CA ASP A 383 -0.31 -28.28 -23.60
C ASP A 383 -0.02 -27.51 -24.89
N GLY A 384 0.10 -26.16 -24.76
CA GLY A 384 0.45 -25.29 -25.87
C GLY A 384 -0.63 -25.05 -26.93
N ALA A 385 -1.88 -25.51 -26.68
CA ALA A 385 -3.02 -25.41 -27.59
C ALA A 385 -4.28 -24.92 -26.88
N PRO A 386 -5.33 -24.49 -27.63
CA PRO A 386 -6.65 -24.24 -27.01
C PRO A 386 -7.13 -25.48 -26.27
N ALA A 387 -7.64 -25.30 -25.04
CA ALA A 387 -8.10 -26.43 -24.24
C ALA A 387 -9.28 -27.13 -24.92
N PRO A 388 -9.36 -28.49 -24.91
CA PRO A 388 -10.51 -29.21 -25.42
C PRO A 388 -11.84 -28.87 -24.72
N THR A 389 -11.74 -28.38 -23.47
CA THR A 389 -12.88 -27.96 -22.63
C THR A 389 -13.15 -26.46 -22.73
N TYR A 390 -12.55 -25.75 -23.70
CA TYR A 390 -12.76 -24.31 -23.84
C TYR A 390 -14.22 -24.00 -24.19
N ASP A 391 -14.85 -23.17 -23.36
CA ASP A 391 -16.22 -22.67 -23.57
C ASP A 391 -16.22 -21.15 -23.48
N GLU A 392 -16.54 -20.49 -24.58
CA GLU A 392 -16.57 -19.02 -24.70
C GLU A 392 -17.62 -18.40 -23.79
N ALA A 393 -18.79 -19.04 -23.62
CA ALA A 393 -19.88 -18.50 -22.84
C ALA A 393 -19.55 -18.53 -21.34
N GLU A 394 -18.95 -19.62 -20.86
CA GLU A 394 -18.47 -19.74 -19.46
C GLU A 394 -17.35 -18.75 -19.17
N MET A 395 -16.39 -18.59 -20.08
CA MET A 395 -15.32 -17.61 -19.97
C MET A 395 -15.87 -16.17 -19.87
N THR A 396 -16.78 -15.80 -20.78
CA THR A 396 -17.43 -14.49 -20.78
C THR A 396 -18.22 -14.25 -19.51
N ALA A 397 -18.91 -15.27 -18.99
CA ALA A 397 -19.65 -15.19 -17.73
C ALA A 397 -18.68 -14.95 -16.55
N TYR A 398 -17.57 -15.68 -16.49
CA TYR A 398 -16.54 -15.51 -15.46
C TYR A 398 -15.93 -14.11 -15.49
N MET A 399 -15.61 -13.59 -16.65
CA MET A 399 -14.97 -12.27 -16.82
C MET A 399 -15.86 -11.09 -16.37
N LYS A 400 -17.14 -11.29 -16.11
CA LYS A 400 -18.03 -10.28 -15.51
C LYS A 400 -17.78 -10.07 -14.02
N ASN A 401 -17.12 -11.00 -13.32
CA ASN A 401 -16.80 -10.84 -11.91
C ASN A 401 -15.89 -9.63 -11.64
N PRO A 402 -16.01 -8.99 -10.47
CA PRO A 402 -15.11 -7.90 -10.07
C PRO A 402 -13.70 -8.40 -9.71
N GLU A 403 -13.55 -9.69 -9.40
CA GLU A 403 -12.27 -10.32 -9.08
C GLU A 403 -11.96 -11.41 -10.10
N ILE A 404 -10.79 -11.33 -10.72
CA ILE A 404 -10.36 -12.24 -11.79
C ILE A 404 -9.05 -12.91 -11.40
N ASP A 405 -9.03 -14.24 -11.42
CA ASP A 405 -7.81 -15.04 -11.25
C ASP A 405 -7.31 -15.52 -12.62
N ILE A 406 -6.06 -15.24 -12.93
CA ILE A 406 -5.34 -15.77 -14.09
C ILE A 406 -4.22 -16.65 -13.59
N THR A 407 -4.20 -17.94 -13.98
CA THR A 407 -3.13 -18.86 -13.64
C THR A 407 -2.46 -19.34 -14.92
N VAL A 408 -1.13 -19.27 -14.94
CA VAL A 408 -0.32 -19.70 -16.10
C VAL A 408 0.74 -20.68 -15.61
N ASP A 409 0.70 -21.91 -16.11
CA ASP A 409 1.79 -22.87 -15.93
C ASP A 409 2.71 -22.80 -17.16
N VAL A 410 3.99 -22.48 -16.94
CA VAL A 410 4.97 -22.29 -18.02
C VAL A 410 5.83 -23.52 -18.27
N GLY A 411 5.62 -24.62 -17.58
CA GLY A 411 6.20 -25.95 -17.85
C GLY A 411 7.72 -26.09 -17.70
N SER A 412 8.44 -25.04 -17.23
CA SER A 412 9.91 -24.97 -17.23
C SER A 412 10.55 -25.31 -15.90
N GLY A 413 9.77 -25.58 -14.84
CA GLY A 413 10.29 -25.88 -13.51
C GLY A 413 9.18 -26.13 -12.47
N ARG A 414 9.40 -25.66 -11.24
CA ARG A 414 8.47 -25.84 -10.10
C ARG A 414 8.24 -24.57 -9.29
N ALA A 415 8.85 -23.47 -9.68
CA ALA A 415 8.73 -22.24 -8.92
C ALA A 415 7.43 -21.52 -9.27
N SER A 416 6.91 -20.79 -8.30
CA SER A 416 5.67 -20.02 -8.43
C SER A 416 5.84 -18.59 -7.92
N ALA A 417 5.06 -17.67 -8.48
CA ALA A 417 4.87 -16.32 -7.94
C ALA A 417 3.49 -15.78 -8.29
N THR A 418 2.96 -14.95 -7.41
CA THR A 418 1.70 -14.24 -7.61
C THR A 418 1.95 -12.72 -7.63
N VAL A 419 1.29 -12.04 -8.56
CA VAL A 419 1.23 -10.57 -8.67
C VAL A 419 -0.22 -10.16 -8.81
N TRP A 420 -0.60 -9.05 -8.16
CA TRP A 420 -1.94 -8.48 -8.27
C TRP A 420 -1.91 -7.19 -9.08
N THR A 421 -2.93 -6.99 -9.89
CA THR A 421 -3.10 -5.81 -10.74
C THR A 421 -4.59 -5.46 -10.85
N CYS A 422 -4.91 -4.44 -11.61
CA CYS A 422 -6.27 -4.07 -11.99
C CYS A 422 -6.40 -4.06 -13.51
N ASP A 423 -7.62 -3.94 -14.02
CA ASP A 423 -7.90 -3.68 -15.42
C ASP A 423 -7.41 -2.29 -15.85
N LEU A 424 -7.41 -2.01 -17.15
CA LEU A 424 -7.09 -0.70 -17.72
C LEU A 424 -8.30 -0.19 -18.53
N THR A 425 -8.98 0.78 -17.96
CA THR A 425 -10.20 1.38 -18.52
C THR A 425 -9.93 2.76 -19.12
N LYS A 426 -10.93 3.38 -19.73
CA LYS A 426 -10.89 4.78 -20.17
C LYS A 426 -10.67 5.75 -19.00
N GLY A 427 -11.14 5.40 -17.81
CA GLY A 427 -10.98 6.21 -16.60
C GLY A 427 -9.52 6.51 -16.25
N TYR A 428 -8.59 5.59 -16.54
CA TYR A 428 -7.15 5.85 -16.37
C TYR A 428 -6.67 7.04 -17.22
N ILE A 429 -7.10 7.09 -18.48
CA ILE A 429 -6.73 8.19 -19.40
C ILE A 429 -7.38 9.51 -18.95
N GLU A 430 -8.66 9.49 -18.55
CA GLU A 430 -9.39 10.66 -18.08
C GLU A 430 -8.74 11.27 -16.82
N ILE A 431 -8.33 10.43 -15.86
CA ILE A 431 -7.68 10.89 -14.62
C ILE A 431 -6.30 11.49 -14.90
N ASN A 432 -5.50 10.86 -15.76
CA ASN A 432 -4.11 11.24 -15.99
C ASN A 432 -3.96 12.33 -17.06
N GLY A 433 -4.89 12.43 -18.01
CA GLY A 433 -4.92 13.50 -19.01
C GLY A 433 -5.07 14.89 -18.40
N ASP A 434 -5.78 15.00 -17.28
CA ASP A 434 -6.09 16.26 -16.57
C ASP A 434 -5.36 16.41 -15.23
N TYR A 435 -4.25 15.67 -15.02
CA TYR A 435 -3.58 15.62 -13.71
C TYR A 435 -3.10 16.98 -13.18
N ARG A 436 -2.79 17.93 -14.04
CA ARG A 436 -2.28 19.27 -13.68
C ARG A 436 -3.32 20.39 -13.71
N SER A 437 -4.56 20.11 -14.09
CA SER A 437 -5.62 21.11 -14.21
C SER A 437 -6.34 21.39 -12.87
#